data_838febaf01d8b1781d8140e60bbac40e
#
_entry.id   838febaf01d8b1781d8140e60bbac40e
#
_cell.length_a   1.000
_cell.length_b   1.000
_cell.length_c   1.000
_cell.angle_alpha   90.00
_cell.angle_beta   90.00
_cell.angle_gamma   90.00
#
_symmetry.space_group_name_H-M   'P 1'
#
loop_
_entity.id
_entity.type
_entity.pdbx_description
1 polymer ?
#
loop_
_entity_poly.entity_id
_entity_poly.type
_entity_poly.pdbx_seq_one_letter_code
_entity_poly.pdbx_strand_id
1 'polypeptide(L)'
;MRIYRGLKPIKAMTFDLDDTLYDNWPVIMKVEKEMAQWLYQKHPVSASLSLEEWQGIKQQVASENPALKHDVTVWRETQIKRGLLQLGYSQQQAEQASREGIEHALWLRNQVDVPQETHRVMAKLSQRIPLVAITNGNVDPHKIGLGQYFQLILKAGPDGRAKPYPDMFEKAQQYLGFDANNILHVGDHLRTDVYGAKKNGFQACWFNDTGSNLYLSSKASVLPDVEIEQLSDLMRLI
;
A
#
# COMPACT_ATOMS: atom_id res chain seq x y z
N MET A 1 -20.87 11.01 -3.78
CA MET A 1 -19.83 12.01 -3.46
C MET A 1 -20.34 13.00 -2.46
N ARG A 2 -19.56 13.29 -1.37
CA ARG A 2 -19.86 14.28 -0.32
C ARG A 2 -18.67 15.22 -0.17
N ILE A 3 -18.92 16.53 -0.16
CA ILE A 3 -17.89 17.57 0.04
C ILE A 3 -17.98 18.05 1.48
N TYR A 4 -16.87 17.98 2.22
CA TYR A 4 -16.76 18.43 3.62
C TYR A 4 -16.10 19.80 3.73
N ARG A 5 -15.26 20.17 2.75
CA ARG A 5 -14.55 21.45 2.70
C ARG A 5 -14.49 21.95 1.26
N GLY A 6 -14.39 23.27 1.08
CA GLY A 6 -14.17 23.85 -0.24
C GLY A 6 -12.85 23.38 -0.83
N LEU A 7 -12.92 22.80 -2.02
CA LEU A 7 -11.74 22.33 -2.75
C LEU A 7 -11.00 23.50 -3.41
N LYS A 8 -9.67 23.49 -3.33
CA LYS A 8 -8.80 24.29 -4.17
C LYS A 8 -8.71 23.69 -5.57
N PRO A 9 -8.28 24.44 -6.61
CA PRO A 9 -8.05 23.87 -7.93
C PRO A 9 -7.11 22.65 -7.86
N ILE A 10 -7.55 21.51 -8.41
CA ILE A 10 -6.80 20.28 -8.44
C ILE A 10 -5.95 20.27 -9.71
N LYS A 11 -4.61 20.32 -9.53
CA LYS A 11 -3.64 20.31 -10.64
C LYS A 11 -2.98 18.97 -10.84
N ALA A 12 -3.00 18.12 -9.82
CA ALA A 12 -2.46 16.76 -9.83
C ALA A 12 -3.22 15.89 -8.82
N MET A 13 -3.14 14.58 -9.02
CA MET A 13 -3.65 13.62 -8.02
C MET A 13 -2.57 12.61 -7.64
N THR A 14 -2.59 12.21 -6.36
CA THR A 14 -1.83 11.06 -5.87
C THR A 14 -2.79 9.98 -5.41
N PHE A 15 -2.44 8.72 -5.60
CA PHE A 15 -3.31 7.58 -5.30
C PHE A 15 -2.63 6.57 -4.39
N ASP A 16 -3.35 6.09 -3.38
CA ASP A 16 -3.08 4.77 -2.85
C ASP A 16 -3.49 3.70 -3.87
N LEU A 17 -3.05 2.47 -3.68
CA LEU A 17 -3.31 1.36 -4.59
C LEU A 17 -4.24 0.33 -3.97
N ASP A 18 -3.81 -0.30 -2.87
CA ASP A 18 -4.51 -1.37 -2.16
C ASP A 18 -5.85 -0.87 -1.61
N ASP A 19 -6.94 -1.58 -1.85
CA ASP A 19 -8.30 -1.23 -1.41
C ASP A 19 -8.81 0.14 -1.91
N THR A 20 -8.02 0.81 -2.77
CA THR A 20 -8.38 2.06 -3.45
C THR A 20 -8.64 1.83 -4.94
N LEU A 21 -7.72 1.17 -5.65
CA LEU A 21 -7.82 0.91 -7.09
C LEU A 21 -8.25 -0.52 -7.42
N TYR A 22 -8.18 -1.41 -6.47
CA TYR A 22 -8.62 -2.81 -6.53
C TYR A 22 -8.83 -3.37 -5.12
N ASP A 23 -9.64 -4.42 -5.01
CA ASP A 23 -9.83 -5.16 -3.77
C ASP A 23 -8.58 -5.98 -3.45
N ASN A 24 -7.86 -5.59 -2.39
CA ASN A 24 -6.62 -6.24 -1.97
C ASN A 24 -6.86 -7.40 -1.00
N TRP A 25 -8.02 -7.46 -0.34
CA TRP A 25 -8.29 -8.46 0.69
C TRP A 25 -8.13 -9.91 0.20
N PRO A 26 -8.71 -10.33 -0.95
CA PRO A 26 -8.53 -11.68 -1.49
C PRO A 26 -7.06 -11.99 -1.78
N VAL A 27 -6.29 -11.01 -2.26
CA VAL A 27 -4.87 -11.16 -2.60
C VAL A 27 -4.05 -11.42 -1.35
N ILE A 28 -4.26 -10.64 -0.28
CA ILE A 28 -3.53 -10.79 0.99
C ILE A 28 -3.84 -12.15 1.62
N MET A 29 -5.12 -12.56 1.66
CA MET A 29 -5.51 -13.88 2.19
C MET A 29 -4.86 -15.02 1.41
N LYS A 30 -4.80 -14.90 0.08
CA LYS A 30 -4.11 -15.86 -0.79
C LYS A 30 -2.61 -15.90 -0.49
N VAL A 31 -1.95 -14.73 -0.42
CA VAL A 31 -0.52 -14.64 -0.11
C VAL A 31 -0.19 -15.30 1.23
N GLU A 32 -0.95 -15.02 2.28
CA GLU A 32 -0.69 -15.62 3.59
C GLU A 32 -0.81 -17.14 3.57
N LYS A 33 -1.87 -17.67 2.95
CA LYS A 33 -2.12 -19.11 2.85
C LYS A 33 -1.05 -19.82 2.00
N GLU A 34 -0.79 -19.31 0.80
CA GLU A 34 0.12 -19.96 -0.14
C GLU A 34 1.59 -19.81 0.28
N MET A 35 1.95 -18.71 0.94
CA MET A 35 3.30 -18.57 1.51
C MET A 35 3.58 -19.58 2.60
N ALA A 36 2.63 -19.85 3.49
CA ALA A 36 2.79 -20.88 4.52
C ALA A 36 2.96 -22.27 3.88
N GLN A 37 2.12 -22.59 2.90
CA GLN A 37 2.23 -23.88 2.17
C GLN A 37 3.56 -24.01 1.43
N TRP A 38 3.99 -22.95 0.72
CA TRP A 38 5.26 -22.93 0.01
C TRP A 38 6.44 -23.15 0.97
N LEU A 39 6.43 -22.45 2.11
CA LEU A 39 7.50 -22.56 3.11
C LEU A 39 7.58 -23.98 3.67
N TYR A 40 6.44 -24.62 3.99
CA TYR A 40 6.39 -25.99 4.49
C TYR A 40 6.83 -27.03 3.46
N GLN A 41 6.52 -26.81 2.18
CA GLN A 41 6.92 -27.72 1.10
C GLN A 41 8.42 -27.60 0.76
N LYS A 42 8.95 -26.38 0.68
CA LYS A 42 10.34 -26.12 0.30
C LYS A 42 11.31 -26.31 1.48
N HIS A 43 10.86 -26.02 2.67
CA HIS A 43 11.63 -26.06 3.90
C HIS A 43 10.84 -26.82 4.99
N PRO A 44 10.74 -28.17 4.92
CA PRO A 44 9.83 -28.96 5.78
C PRO A 44 10.01 -28.73 7.28
N VAL A 45 11.23 -28.40 7.72
CA VAL A 45 11.49 -28.05 9.12
C VAL A 45 10.66 -26.84 9.59
N SER A 46 10.25 -25.96 8.69
CA SER A 46 9.43 -24.79 9.01
C SER A 46 8.04 -25.15 9.53
N ALA A 47 7.55 -26.36 9.22
CA ALA A 47 6.29 -26.88 9.73
C ALA A 47 6.31 -27.26 11.22
N SER A 48 7.49 -27.27 11.86
CA SER A 48 7.61 -27.42 13.32
C SER A 48 7.19 -26.17 14.10
N LEU A 49 7.03 -25.02 13.41
CA LEU A 49 6.44 -23.81 13.97
C LEU A 49 5.01 -23.63 13.47
N SER A 50 4.09 -23.35 14.37
CA SER A 50 2.73 -22.96 14.06
C SER A 50 2.66 -21.59 13.37
N LEU A 51 1.53 -21.26 12.75
CA LEU A 51 1.31 -19.93 12.18
C LEU A 51 1.40 -18.81 13.22
N GLU A 52 0.99 -19.09 14.47
CA GLU A 52 1.08 -18.15 15.57
C GLU A 52 2.55 -17.87 15.96
N GLU A 53 3.37 -18.91 16.01
CA GLU A 53 4.81 -18.76 16.27
C GLU A 53 5.52 -17.99 15.15
N TRP A 54 5.17 -18.25 13.88
CA TRP A 54 5.66 -17.43 12.76
C TRP A 54 5.23 -15.95 12.88
N GLN A 55 3.99 -15.67 13.30
CA GLN A 55 3.55 -14.31 13.58
C GLN A 55 4.28 -13.71 14.78
N GLY A 56 4.58 -14.51 15.81
CA GLY A 56 5.40 -14.11 16.94
C GLY A 56 6.79 -13.64 16.52
N ILE A 57 7.46 -14.41 15.63
CA ILE A 57 8.76 -14.03 15.06
C ILE A 57 8.65 -12.70 14.30
N LYS A 58 7.58 -12.52 13.50
CA LYS A 58 7.34 -11.27 12.76
C LYS A 58 7.26 -10.07 13.70
N GLN A 59 6.52 -10.20 14.80
CA GLN A 59 6.39 -9.11 15.77
C GLN A 59 7.71 -8.88 16.54
N GLN A 60 8.41 -9.93 16.87
CA GLN A 60 9.71 -9.85 17.55
C GLN A 60 10.72 -9.05 16.72
N VAL A 61 10.93 -9.39 15.44
CA VAL A 61 11.90 -8.68 14.59
C VAL A 61 11.51 -7.21 14.41
N ALA A 62 10.19 -6.90 14.38
CA ALA A 62 9.72 -5.52 14.33
C ALA A 62 9.85 -4.76 15.66
N SER A 63 9.89 -5.45 16.80
CA SER A 63 10.17 -4.82 18.10
C SER A 63 11.66 -4.51 18.26
N GLU A 64 12.52 -5.38 17.75
CA GLU A 64 13.97 -5.20 17.73
C GLU A 64 14.40 -4.10 16.73
N ASN A 65 13.72 -4.03 15.58
CA ASN A 65 13.95 -3.01 14.55
C ASN A 65 12.62 -2.41 14.05
N PRO A 66 12.11 -1.34 14.68
CA PRO A 66 10.83 -0.71 14.29
C PRO A 66 10.78 -0.17 12.85
N ALA A 67 11.94 0.09 12.22
CA ALA A 67 12.00 0.54 10.83
C ALA A 67 11.46 -0.49 9.84
N LEU A 68 11.47 -1.79 10.18
CA LEU A 68 10.90 -2.86 9.36
C LEU A 68 9.41 -2.65 9.06
N LYS A 69 8.67 -1.97 9.95
CA LYS A 69 7.25 -1.66 9.74
C LYS A 69 6.99 -0.73 8.55
N HIS A 70 8.05 -0.10 8.04
CA HIS A 70 7.96 0.76 6.86
C HIS A 70 8.28 0.04 5.54
N ASP A 71 8.74 -1.23 5.59
CA ASP A 71 9.02 -2.04 4.41
C ASP A 71 8.50 -3.47 4.62
N VAL A 72 7.31 -3.74 4.12
CA VAL A 72 6.65 -5.05 4.28
C VAL A 72 7.42 -6.18 3.62
N THR A 73 8.25 -5.89 2.61
CA THR A 73 9.10 -6.87 1.92
C THR A 73 10.27 -7.28 2.80
N VAL A 74 11.05 -6.30 3.26
CA VAL A 74 12.19 -6.54 4.16
C VAL A 74 11.72 -7.12 5.49
N TRP A 75 10.57 -6.72 5.98
CA TRP A 75 10.00 -7.29 7.21
C TRP A 75 9.69 -8.78 7.06
N ARG A 76 9.07 -9.19 5.95
CA ARG A 76 8.79 -10.60 5.66
C ARG A 76 10.08 -11.40 5.44
N GLU A 77 11.04 -10.85 4.71
CA GLU A 77 12.35 -11.48 4.51
C GLU A 77 13.06 -11.75 5.84
N THR A 78 13.09 -10.73 6.71
CA THR A 78 13.69 -10.83 8.05
C THR A 78 12.97 -11.87 8.91
N GLN A 79 11.65 -11.94 8.85
CA GLN A 79 10.85 -12.97 9.54
C GLN A 79 11.24 -14.38 9.08
N ILE A 80 11.25 -14.64 7.77
CA ILE A 80 11.57 -15.96 7.21
C ILE A 80 12.99 -16.36 7.61
N LYS A 81 13.95 -15.46 7.39
CA LYS A 81 15.35 -15.70 7.76
C LYS A 81 15.52 -16.04 9.24
N ARG A 82 14.92 -15.24 10.13
CA ARG A 82 14.99 -15.44 11.59
C ARG A 82 14.37 -16.79 12.00
N GLY A 83 13.22 -17.14 11.47
CA GLY A 83 12.56 -18.40 11.78
C GLY A 83 13.38 -19.62 11.35
N LEU A 84 13.95 -19.61 10.14
CA LEU A 84 14.78 -20.71 9.64
C LEU A 84 16.09 -20.84 10.40
N LEU A 85 16.71 -19.73 10.82
CA LEU A 85 17.89 -19.76 11.71
C LEU A 85 17.57 -20.42 13.05
N GLN A 86 16.44 -20.11 13.66
CA GLN A 86 15.98 -20.76 14.91
C GLN A 86 15.76 -22.27 14.75
N LEU A 87 15.40 -22.70 13.52
CA LEU A 87 15.18 -24.10 13.16
C LEU A 87 16.46 -24.82 12.70
N GLY A 88 17.64 -24.21 12.87
CA GLY A 88 18.94 -24.85 12.63
C GLY A 88 19.52 -24.66 11.23
N TYR A 89 18.92 -23.81 10.38
CA TYR A 89 19.55 -23.44 9.10
C TYR A 89 20.84 -22.64 9.35
N SER A 90 21.83 -22.86 8.50
CA SER A 90 23.00 -21.97 8.46
C SER A 90 22.59 -20.58 7.94
N GLN A 91 23.41 -19.58 8.22
CA GLN A 91 23.20 -18.21 7.75
C GLN A 91 22.97 -18.16 6.23
N GLN A 92 23.79 -18.84 5.46
CA GLN A 92 23.69 -18.88 3.98
C GLN A 92 22.39 -19.53 3.50
N GLN A 93 22.00 -20.66 4.12
CA GLN A 93 20.75 -21.35 3.78
C GLN A 93 19.52 -20.49 4.10
N ALA A 94 19.50 -19.85 5.27
CA ALA A 94 18.39 -19.00 5.67
C ALA A 94 18.26 -17.74 4.78
N GLU A 95 19.40 -17.16 4.35
CA GLU A 95 19.41 -16.03 3.41
C GLU A 95 18.91 -16.41 2.03
N GLN A 96 19.30 -17.57 1.52
CA GLN A 96 18.83 -18.05 0.23
C GLN A 96 17.32 -18.33 0.31
N ALA A 97 16.87 -19.07 1.32
CA ALA A 97 15.47 -19.42 1.50
C ALA A 97 14.57 -18.18 1.68
N SER A 98 15.03 -17.16 2.42
CA SER A 98 14.28 -15.93 2.58
C SER A 98 14.14 -15.15 1.27
N ARG A 99 15.18 -15.06 0.44
CA ARG A 99 15.10 -14.44 -0.89
C ARG A 99 14.13 -15.16 -1.82
N GLU A 100 14.23 -16.50 -1.90
CA GLU A 100 13.29 -17.32 -2.70
C GLU A 100 11.84 -17.13 -2.19
N GLY A 101 11.64 -17.05 -0.87
CA GLY A 101 10.35 -16.77 -0.27
C GLY A 101 9.79 -15.40 -0.64
N ILE A 102 10.64 -14.38 -0.71
CA ILE A 102 10.22 -13.05 -1.15
C ILE A 102 9.87 -13.02 -2.64
N GLU A 103 10.63 -13.69 -3.48
CA GLU A 103 10.31 -13.81 -4.92
C GLU A 103 8.94 -14.43 -5.11
N HIS A 104 8.65 -15.53 -4.38
CA HIS A 104 7.35 -16.18 -4.41
C HIS A 104 6.23 -15.28 -3.86
N ALA A 105 6.46 -14.60 -2.73
CA ALA A 105 5.50 -13.67 -2.16
C ALA A 105 5.14 -12.52 -3.11
N LEU A 106 6.13 -11.93 -3.78
CA LEU A 106 5.93 -10.87 -4.77
C LEU A 106 5.22 -11.39 -6.03
N TRP A 107 5.50 -12.61 -6.45
CA TRP A 107 4.74 -13.23 -7.54
C TRP A 107 3.26 -13.37 -7.20
N LEU A 108 2.94 -13.90 -6.01
CA LEU A 108 1.56 -14.01 -5.51
C LEU A 108 0.91 -12.63 -5.38
N ARG A 109 1.66 -11.66 -4.83
CA ARG A 109 1.19 -10.30 -4.57
C ARG A 109 0.78 -9.55 -5.84
N ASN A 110 1.39 -9.89 -6.97
CA ASN A 110 1.06 -9.30 -8.26
C ASN A 110 -0.07 -10.03 -9.02
N GLN A 111 -0.70 -11.03 -8.42
CA GLN A 111 -1.88 -11.70 -8.99
C GLN A 111 -3.16 -10.94 -8.58
N VAL A 112 -3.25 -9.71 -8.99
CA VAL A 112 -4.35 -8.79 -8.71
C VAL A 112 -5.27 -8.73 -9.93
N ASP A 113 -6.57 -8.80 -9.71
CA ASP A 113 -7.57 -8.48 -10.71
C ASP A 113 -7.99 -7.01 -10.55
N VAL A 114 -7.54 -6.16 -11.47
CA VAL A 114 -7.89 -4.74 -11.45
C VAL A 114 -9.20 -4.54 -12.21
N PRO A 115 -10.24 -3.95 -11.60
CA PRO A 115 -11.51 -3.71 -12.25
C PRO A 115 -11.38 -2.87 -13.54
N GLN A 116 -12.14 -3.22 -14.58
CA GLN A 116 -12.13 -2.45 -15.84
C GLN A 116 -12.54 -0.99 -15.63
N GLU A 117 -13.43 -0.72 -14.67
CA GLU A 117 -13.82 0.64 -14.30
C GLU A 117 -12.63 1.45 -13.80
N THR A 118 -11.75 0.84 -12.98
CA THR A 118 -10.51 1.48 -12.54
C THR A 118 -9.65 1.88 -13.73
N HIS A 119 -9.40 0.95 -14.67
CA HIS A 119 -8.66 1.27 -15.88
C HIS A 119 -9.29 2.40 -16.69
N ARG A 120 -10.62 2.39 -16.83
CA ARG A 120 -11.35 3.42 -17.56
C ARG A 120 -11.21 4.81 -16.92
N VAL A 121 -11.31 4.89 -15.59
CA VAL A 121 -11.18 6.15 -14.85
C VAL A 121 -9.74 6.63 -14.88
N MET A 122 -8.78 5.77 -14.57
CA MET A 122 -7.36 6.14 -14.55
C MET A 122 -6.84 6.60 -15.91
N ALA A 123 -7.28 5.95 -17.00
CA ALA A 123 -6.94 6.37 -18.35
C ALA A 123 -7.45 7.79 -18.69
N LYS A 124 -8.67 8.14 -18.24
CA LYS A 124 -9.22 9.48 -18.45
C LYS A 124 -8.54 10.55 -17.59
N LEU A 125 -8.25 10.21 -16.34
CA LEU A 125 -7.59 11.14 -15.42
C LEU A 125 -6.15 11.45 -15.89
N SER A 126 -5.38 10.42 -16.26
CA SER A 126 -3.99 10.58 -16.69
C SER A 126 -3.81 11.40 -17.98
N GLN A 127 -4.87 11.51 -18.81
CA GLN A 127 -4.90 12.41 -19.98
C GLN A 127 -5.12 13.88 -19.63
N ARG A 128 -5.60 14.17 -18.41
CA ARG A 128 -5.97 15.56 -18.02
C ARG A 128 -4.99 16.17 -17.03
N ILE A 129 -4.53 15.39 -16.09
CA ILE A 129 -3.63 15.84 -15.01
C ILE A 129 -2.57 14.77 -14.70
N PRO A 130 -1.38 15.15 -14.19
CA PRO A 130 -0.38 14.20 -13.75
C PRO A 130 -0.85 13.40 -12.54
N LEU A 131 -0.56 12.08 -12.56
CA LEU A 131 -0.89 11.14 -11.51
C LEU A 131 0.38 10.52 -10.93
N VAL A 132 0.41 10.33 -9.60
CA VAL A 132 1.48 9.66 -8.87
C VAL A 132 0.88 8.58 -7.96
N ALA A 133 1.51 7.41 -7.88
CA ALA A 133 1.13 6.40 -6.90
C ALA A 133 1.94 6.57 -5.60
N ILE A 134 1.29 6.46 -4.44
CA ILE A 134 1.91 6.46 -3.10
C ILE A 134 1.34 5.30 -2.30
N THR A 135 2.05 4.19 -2.19
CA THR A 135 1.54 2.98 -1.54
C THR A 135 2.40 2.52 -0.36
N ASN A 136 1.74 2.00 0.67
CA ASN A 136 2.41 1.28 1.76
C ASN A 136 2.62 -0.21 1.43
N GLY A 137 2.00 -0.69 0.34
CA GLY A 137 2.14 -2.05 -0.15
C GLY A 137 3.36 -2.25 -1.05
N ASN A 138 3.55 -3.49 -1.47
CA ASN A 138 4.68 -3.90 -2.30
C ASN A 138 4.28 -4.48 -3.66
N VAL A 139 3.04 -4.25 -4.11
CA VAL A 139 2.61 -4.60 -5.45
C VAL A 139 3.47 -3.87 -6.50
N ASP A 140 3.68 -4.49 -7.64
CA ASP A 140 4.29 -3.83 -8.79
C ASP A 140 3.17 -3.33 -9.73
N PRO A 141 2.90 -2.01 -9.78
CA PRO A 141 1.83 -1.45 -10.62
C PRO A 141 1.99 -1.77 -12.10
N HIS A 142 3.22 -1.96 -12.59
CA HIS A 142 3.46 -2.33 -13.99
C HIS A 142 2.96 -3.76 -14.29
N LYS A 143 3.16 -4.69 -13.35
CA LYS A 143 2.73 -6.08 -13.51
C LYS A 143 1.21 -6.27 -13.46
N ILE A 144 0.50 -5.37 -12.78
CA ILE A 144 -0.96 -5.39 -12.68
C ILE A 144 -1.65 -4.43 -13.66
N GLY A 145 -0.89 -3.85 -14.62
CA GLY A 145 -1.44 -3.00 -15.68
C GLY A 145 -1.79 -1.57 -15.28
N LEU A 146 -1.47 -1.14 -14.04
CA LEU A 146 -1.73 0.23 -13.57
C LEU A 146 -0.55 1.19 -13.78
N GLY A 147 0.68 0.67 -13.93
CA GLY A 147 1.89 1.50 -14.02
C GLY A 147 1.86 2.54 -15.13
N GLN A 148 1.17 2.25 -16.23
CA GLN A 148 1.04 3.15 -17.39
C GLN A 148 0.31 4.46 -17.11
N TYR A 149 -0.46 4.56 -16.03
CA TYR A 149 -1.22 5.76 -15.67
C TYR A 149 -0.43 6.72 -14.79
N PHE A 150 0.64 6.26 -14.17
CA PHE A 150 1.42 7.03 -13.21
C PHE A 150 2.73 7.54 -13.81
N GLN A 151 3.04 8.81 -13.55
CA GLN A 151 4.33 9.41 -13.91
C GLN A 151 5.43 9.07 -12.91
N LEU A 152 5.04 8.77 -11.67
CA LEU A 152 5.92 8.35 -10.59
C LEU A 152 5.18 7.35 -9.68
N ILE A 153 5.91 6.35 -9.20
CA ILE A 153 5.40 5.34 -8.26
C ILE A 153 6.32 5.36 -7.04
N LEU A 154 5.75 5.63 -5.87
CA LEU A 154 6.45 5.69 -4.60
C LEU A 154 5.94 4.56 -3.69
N LYS A 155 6.87 3.76 -3.18
CA LYS A 155 6.58 2.62 -2.31
C LYS A 155 7.25 2.80 -0.95
N ALA A 156 6.54 2.50 0.11
CA ALA A 156 7.11 2.46 1.44
C ALA A 156 8.28 1.47 1.49
N GLY A 157 9.32 1.83 2.23
CA GLY A 157 10.61 1.17 2.26
C GLY A 157 11.58 1.83 1.29
N PRO A 158 11.57 1.46 0.00
CA PRO A 158 12.52 2.01 -0.98
C PRO A 158 12.45 3.54 -1.14
N ASP A 159 11.24 4.11 -1.07
CA ASP A 159 11.03 5.54 -1.31
C ASP A 159 10.80 6.36 -0.05
N GLY A 160 10.85 5.74 1.11
CA GLY A 160 10.69 6.41 2.39
C GLY A 160 9.80 5.65 3.35
N ARG A 161 9.51 6.26 4.50
CA ARG A 161 8.64 5.65 5.50
C ARG A 161 7.20 5.56 4.98
N ALA A 162 6.50 4.53 5.45
CA ALA A 162 5.09 4.32 5.12
C ALA A 162 4.22 5.54 5.51
N LYS A 163 3.18 5.84 4.73
CA LYS A 163 2.13 6.79 5.12
C LYS A 163 1.62 6.44 6.53
N PRO A 164 1.36 7.40 7.40
CA PRO A 164 1.21 8.84 7.18
C PRO A 164 2.49 9.68 7.34
N TYR A 165 3.68 9.09 7.29
CA TYR A 165 4.92 9.84 7.31
C TYR A 165 5.07 10.69 6.04
N PRO A 166 5.80 11.84 6.11
CA PRO A 166 5.82 12.82 5.02
C PRO A 166 6.63 12.39 3.79
N ASP A 167 7.55 11.46 3.95
CA ASP A 167 8.63 11.14 3.00
C ASP A 167 8.13 10.99 1.55
N MET A 168 7.12 10.16 1.32
CA MET A 168 6.58 9.94 -0.02
C MET A 168 5.69 11.09 -0.50
N PHE A 169 4.98 11.77 0.41
CA PHE A 169 4.19 12.96 0.04
C PHE A 169 5.09 14.10 -0.43
N GLU A 170 6.19 14.36 0.29
CA GLU A 170 7.19 15.38 -0.08
C GLU A 170 7.84 15.06 -1.43
N LYS A 171 8.24 13.80 -1.66
CA LYS A 171 8.78 13.36 -2.95
C LYS A 171 7.77 13.56 -4.09
N ALA A 172 6.50 13.19 -3.86
CA ALA A 172 5.45 13.39 -4.85
C ALA A 172 5.23 14.87 -5.16
N GLN A 173 5.18 15.73 -4.13
CA GLN A 173 5.03 17.17 -4.30
C GLN A 173 6.21 17.77 -5.08
N GLN A 174 7.44 17.39 -4.71
CA GLN A 174 8.65 17.85 -5.39
C GLN A 174 8.66 17.44 -6.86
N TYR A 175 8.27 16.21 -7.17
CA TYR A 175 8.20 15.71 -8.55
C TYR A 175 7.14 16.46 -9.36
N LEU A 176 5.95 16.67 -8.78
CA LEU A 176 4.82 17.32 -9.45
C LEU A 176 5.02 18.82 -9.64
N GLY A 177 5.82 19.49 -8.80
CA GLY A 177 6.10 20.92 -8.89
C GLY A 177 4.92 21.83 -8.58
N PHE A 178 3.88 21.33 -7.90
CA PHE A 178 2.72 22.13 -7.48
C PHE A 178 2.71 22.36 -5.96
N ASP A 179 2.01 23.41 -5.54
CA ASP A 179 1.71 23.60 -4.13
C ASP A 179 0.92 22.40 -3.59
N ALA A 180 1.21 21.97 -2.38
CA ALA A 180 0.56 20.82 -1.76
C ALA A 180 -0.97 20.91 -1.79
N ASN A 181 -1.53 22.10 -1.58
CA ASN A 181 -2.98 22.35 -1.59
C ASN A 181 -3.62 22.31 -3.00
N ASN A 182 -2.84 22.12 -4.06
CA ASN A 182 -3.32 21.86 -5.42
C ASN A 182 -3.20 20.37 -5.81
N ILE A 183 -2.78 19.52 -4.88
CA ILE A 183 -2.66 18.08 -5.07
C ILE A 183 -3.74 17.38 -4.24
N LEU A 184 -4.54 16.52 -4.87
CA LEU A 184 -5.53 15.70 -4.20
C LEU A 184 -4.97 14.29 -4.00
N HIS A 185 -4.85 13.83 -2.76
CA HIS A 185 -4.55 12.42 -2.48
C HIS A 185 -5.84 11.64 -2.34
N VAL A 186 -5.93 10.52 -3.04
CA VAL A 186 -7.07 9.60 -3.04
C VAL A 186 -6.66 8.30 -2.36
N GLY A 187 -7.40 7.87 -1.35
CA GLY A 187 -7.16 6.60 -0.66
C GLY A 187 -8.32 6.20 0.24
N ASP A 188 -8.35 4.92 0.64
CA ASP A 188 -9.43 4.34 1.44
C ASP A 188 -9.23 4.50 2.94
N HIS A 189 -7.97 4.60 3.39
CA HIS A 189 -7.65 4.49 4.81
C HIS A 189 -7.55 5.86 5.49
N LEU A 190 -8.43 6.10 6.48
CA LEU A 190 -8.56 7.40 7.17
C LEU A 190 -7.27 7.90 7.84
N ARG A 191 -6.39 7.00 8.33
CA ARG A 191 -5.15 7.39 9.00
C ARG A 191 -3.99 7.55 8.03
N THR A 192 -3.76 6.60 7.15
CA THR A 192 -2.60 6.64 6.25
C THR A 192 -2.80 7.63 5.13
N ASP A 193 -4.00 7.67 4.54
CA ASP A 193 -4.28 8.50 3.38
C ASP A 193 -4.89 9.84 3.77
N VAL A 194 -6.04 9.84 4.42
CA VAL A 194 -6.74 11.09 4.73
C VAL A 194 -5.92 11.95 5.70
N TYR A 195 -5.55 11.40 6.86
CA TYR A 195 -4.73 12.14 7.82
C TYR A 195 -3.33 12.41 7.27
N GLY A 196 -2.72 11.42 6.58
CA GLY A 196 -1.40 11.58 5.95
C GLY A 196 -1.39 12.73 4.95
N ALA A 197 -2.34 12.79 4.02
CA ALA A 197 -2.48 13.87 3.05
C ALA A 197 -2.68 15.23 3.74
N LYS A 198 -3.63 15.32 4.66
CA LYS A 198 -3.93 16.57 5.38
C LYS A 198 -2.74 17.08 6.18
N LYS A 199 -2.00 16.20 6.85
CA LYS A 199 -0.81 16.56 7.62
C LYS A 199 0.30 17.14 6.73
N ASN A 200 0.37 16.70 5.48
CA ASN A 200 1.35 17.16 4.50
C ASN A 200 0.83 18.30 3.58
N GLY A 201 -0.31 18.90 3.93
CA GLY A 201 -0.87 20.05 3.21
C GLY A 201 -1.64 19.71 1.94
N PHE A 202 -1.77 18.43 1.59
CA PHE A 202 -2.55 17.97 0.45
C PHE A 202 -4.05 18.08 0.74
N GLN A 203 -4.85 18.15 -0.31
CA GLN A 203 -6.27 17.86 -0.23
C GLN A 203 -6.45 16.34 -0.13
N ALA A 204 -7.46 15.89 0.60
CA ALA A 204 -7.72 14.48 0.83
C ALA A 204 -9.09 14.07 0.29
N CYS A 205 -9.09 13.06 -0.58
CA CYS A 205 -10.27 12.34 -1.03
C CYS A 205 -10.32 10.98 -0.33
N TRP A 206 -11.35 10.77 0.49
CA TRP A 206 -11.61 9.48 1.07
C TRP A 206 -12.44 8.62 0.12
N PHE A 207 -11.86 7.51 -0.34
CA PHE A 207 -12.56 6.47 -1.07
C PHE A 207 -13.26 5.54 -0.09
N ASN A 208 -14.57 5.58 -0.03
CA ASN A 208 -15.41 4.87 0.93
C ASN A 208 -16.44 4.01 0.21
N ASP A 209 -16.00 2.95 -0.43
CA ASP A 209 -16.85 2.00 -1.13
C ASP A 209 -17.66 1.08 -0.20
N THR A 210 -17.22 0.96 1.06
CA THR A 210 -17.89 0.14 2.09
C THR A 210 -19.06 0.83 2.77
N GLY A 211 -19.28 2.12 2.54
CA GLY A 211 -20.30 2.91 3.22
C GLY A 211 -20.02 3.12 4.72
N SER A 212 -18.75 3.05 5.12
CA SER A 212 -18.33 3.24 6.51
C SER A 212 -18.69 4.63 7.01
N ASN A 213 -19.12 4.73 8.29
CA ASN A 213 -19.45 6.02 8.88
C ASN A 213 -18.20 6.71 9.45
N LEU A 214 -17.82 7.82 8.83
CA LEU A 214 -16.66 8.62 9.24
C LEU A 214 -16.69 9.01 10.72
N TYR A 215 -17.85 9.39 11.24
CA TYR A 215 -17.99 9.89 12.61
C TYR A 215 -17.94 8.77 13.67
N LEU A 216 -18.12 7.52 13.27
CA LEU A 216 -18.03 6.36 14.16
C LEU A 216 -16.67 5.67 14.09
N SER A 217 -15.81 6.06 13.16
CA SER A 217 -14.52 5.44 12.97
C SER A 217 -13.48 5.96 13.96
N SER A 218 -12.92 5.07 14.78
CA SER A 218 -11.77 5.39 15.65
C SER A 218 -10.50 5.76 14.90
N LYS A 219 -10.44 5.51 13.58
CA LYS A 219 -9.33 5.86 12.70
C LYS A 219 -9.43 7.30 12.16
N ALA A 220 -10.60 7.92 12.27
CA ALA A 220 -10.82 9.29 11.80
C ALA A 220 -10.26 10.29 12.82
N SER A 221 -9.22 11.02 12.46
CA SER A 221 -8.63 12.10 13.26
C SER A 221 -8.78 13.47 12.61
N VAL A 222 -9.08 13.50 11.32
CA VAL A 222 -9.35 14.71 10.54
C VAL A 222 -10.46 14.43 9.52
N LEU A 223 -11.20 15.47 9.11
CA LEU A 223 -12.16 15.33 8.00
C LEU A 223 -11.42 15.32 6.66
N PRO A 224 -11.79 14.47 5.70
CA PRO A 224 -11.37 14.61 4.31
C PRO A 224 -11.94 15.91 3.73
N ASP A 225 -11.43 16.35 2.58
CA ASP A 225 -12.04 17.44 1.84
C ASP A 225 -13.25 16.93 1.05
N VAL A 226 -13.13 15.72 0.50
CA VAL A 226 -14.20 15.04 -0.25
C VAL A 226 -14.23 13.53 0.08
N GLU A 227 -15.42 12.96 0.05
CA GLU A 227 -15.68 11.52 0.13
C GLU A 227 -16.36 11.07 -1.15
N ILE A 228 -15.91 9.96 -1.70
CA ILE A 228 -16.48 9.31 -2.88
C ILE A 228 -16.70 7.82 -2.59
N GLU A 229 -17.71 7.25 -3.23
CA GLU A 229 -18.02 5.82 -3.16
C GLU A 229 -17.61 5.09 -4.44
N GLN A 230 -17.36 5.84 -5.51
CA GLN A 230 -16.95 5.31 -6.82
C GLN A 230 -15.82 6.16 -7.39
N LEU A 231 -14.82 5.52 -8.00
CA LEU A 231 -13.68 6.23 -8.62
C LEU A 231 -14.13 7.18 -9.74
N SER A 232 -15.23 6.87 -10.44
CA SER A 232 -15.80 7.73 -11.48
C SER A 232 -16.23 9.11 -10.98
N ASP A 233 -16.52 9.28 -9.71
CA ASP A 233 -16.82 10.59 -9.11
C ASP A 233 -15.65 11.57 -9.24
N LEU A 234 -14.38 11.09 -9.28
CA LEU A 234 -13.20 11.93 -9.47
C LEU A 234 -13.24 12.75 -10.75
N MET A 235 -13.92 12.25 -11.80
CA MET A 235 -14.08 12.97 -13.07
C MET A 235 -14.89 14.27 -12.94
N ARG A 236 -15.62 14.47 -11.85
CA ARG A 236 -16.42 15.68 -11.56
C ARG A 236 -15.60 16.74 -10.82
N LEU A 237 -14.38 16.41 -10.41
CA LEU A 237 -13.50 17.28 -9.64
C LEU A 237 -12.46 18.01 -10.52
N ILE A 238 -12.34 17.62 -11.81
CA ILE A 238 -11.36 18.12 -12.78
C ILE A 238 -11.99 18.51 -14.10
#